data_950b36e36e3cd0e09b691231a3bfb3d5
#
_entry.id   950b36e36e3cd0e09b691231a3bfb3d5
#
_cell.length_a   1.000
_cell.length_b   1.000
_cell.length_c   1.000
_cell.angle_alpha   90.00
_cell.angle_beta   90.00
_cell.angle_gamma   90.00
#
_symmetry.space_group_name_H-M   'P 1'
#
loop_
_entity.id
_entity.type
_entity.pdbx_description
1 polymer ?
#
loop_
_entity_poly.entity_id
_entity_poly.type
_entity_poly.pdbx_seq_one_letter_code
_entity_poly.pdbx_strand_id
1 'polypeptide(L)'
;MEGSVVVGEMHAAGGVYEIIKLPVKEKRVGIFLSPCGAPAAGGFMEDVNAVTGVENYILFGSCGSLDSEKTKGKYIVVDEAYRDEGLSYHYIPPSDYISVPTWSVTRDFFEKNSIPYVVGKTWTTDAFYRETRSSMNKRKEEGCIAVEMEIAGCQAVAERRGWKLYPFLESGDILDGDEWNIGELGGANHRNRKLFLAIEIAKILEC
;
A
#
# COMPACT_ATOMS: atom_id res chain seq x y z
N MET A 1 -16.30 -13.54 2.22
CA MET A 1 -16.35 -14.52 1.11
C MET A 1 -16.73 -15.87 1.69
N GLU A 2 -17.66 -16.57 1.07
CA GLU A 2 -18.03 -17.91 1.48
C GLU A 2 -16.81 -18.87 1.42
N GLY A 3 -16.56 -19.65 2.47
CA GLY A 3 -15.38 -20.50 2.59
C GLY A 3 -14.12 -19.83 3.15
N SER A 4 -14.16 -18.55 3.55
CA SER A 4 -13.07 -17.92 4.28
C SER A 4 -13.02 -18.42 5.73
N VAL A 5 -11.80 -18.57 6.28
CA VAL A 5 -11.57 -19.09 7.63
C VAL A 5 -10.54 -18.25 8.34
N VAL A 6 -10.81 -17.87 9.60
CA VAL A 6 -9.80 -17.24 10.47
C VAL A 6 -8.75 -18.30 10.82
N VAL A 7 -7.49 -18.00 10.55
CA VAL A 7 -6.35 -18.92 10.76
C VAL A 7 -5.36 -18.41 11.81
N GLY A 8 -5.55 -17.19 12.29
CA GLY A 8 -4.74 -16.61 13.34
C GLY A 8 -5.26 -15.22 13.74
N GLU A 9 -4.75 -14.73 14.84
CA GLU A 9 -5.06 -13.41 15.38
C GLU A 9 -3.77 -12.71 15.81
N MET A 10 -3.69 -11.41 15.53
CA MET A 10 -2.64 -10.53 16.00
C MET A 10 -3.21 -9.62 17.09
N HIS A 11 -2.59 -9.61 18.25
CA HIS A 11 -3.00 -8.78 19.39
C HIS A 11 -2.09 -7.54 19.48
N ALA A 12 -2.67 -6.37 19.27
CA ALA A 12 -1.97 -5.09 19.37
C ALA A 12 -2.73 -4.11 20.28
N ALA A 13 -2.09 -3.00 20.64
CA ALA A 13 -2.70 -1.99 21.52
C ALA A 13 -4.04 -1.45 21.00
N GLY A 14 -4.27 -1.46 19.69
CA GLY A 14 -5.52 -1.01 19.05
C GLY A 14 -6.62 -2.06 18.98
N GLY A 15 -6.35 -3.33 19.37
CA GLY A 15 -7.34 -4.42 19.31
C GLY A 15 -6.78 -5.76 18.81
N VAL A 16 -7.71 -6.62 18.41
CA VAL A 16 -7.41 -7.93 17.81
C VAL A 16 -7.66 -7.86 16.31
N TYR A 17 -6.70 -8.34 15.53
CA TYR A 17 -6.72 -8.32 14.07
C TYR A 17 -6.64 -9.75 13.54
N GLU A 18 -7.67 -10.17 12.84
CA GLU A 18 -7.76 -11.53 12.31
C GLU A 18 -6.91 -11.69 11.03
N ILE A 19 -6.25 -12.84 10.92
CA ILE A 19 -5.67 -13.33 9.67
C ILE A 19 -6.67 -14.29 9.05
N ILE A 20 -7.25 -13.90 7.92
CA ILE A 20 -8.32 -14.66 7.25
C ILE A 20 -7.73 -15.33 6.02
N LYS A 21 -7.75 -16.66 6.00
CA LYS A 21 -7.44 -17.44 4.80
C LYS A 21 -8.60 -17.36 3.82
N LEU A 22 -8.29 -17.00 2.58
CA LEU A 22 -9.26 -16.91 1.48
C LEU A 22 -9.36 -18.23 0.70
N PRO A 23 -10.54 -18.58 0.16
CA PRO A 23 -10.77 -19.81 -0.60
C PRO A 23 -10.23 -19.68 -2.04
N VAL A 24 -8.93 -19.43 -2.18
CA VAL A 24 -8.25 -19.39 -3.48
C VAL A 24 -7.70 -20.78 -3.79
N LYS A 25 -8.07 -21.34 -4.95
CA LYS A 25 -7.58 -22.66 -5.38
C LYS A 25 -6.08 -22.60 -5.67
N GLU A 26 -5.37 -23.66 -5.29
CA GLU A 26 -3.94 -23.88 -5.59
C GLU A 26 -2.96 -22.87 -4.97
N LYS A 27 -3.46 -21.89 -4.22
CA LYS A 27 -2.67 -20.87 -3.54
C LYS A 27 -3.09 -20.69 -2.09
N ARG A 28 -2.13 -20.46 -1.23
CA ARG A 28 -2.39 -20.00 0.15
C ARG A 28 -2.43 -18.47 0.16
N VAL A 29 -3.61 -17.90 0.17
CA VAL A 29 -3.82 -16.45 0.22
C VAL A 29 -4.48 -16.10 1.55
N GLY A 30 -3.86 -15.23 2.30
CA GLY A 30 -4.40 -14.63 3.51
C GLY A 30 -4.67 -13.15 3.34
N ILE A 31 -5.60 -12.63 4.11
CA ILE A 31 -5.85 -11.18 4.23
C ILE A 31 -5.92 -10.80 5.70
N PHE A 32 -5.41 -9.65 6.03
CA PHE A 32 -5.59 -8.99 7.32
C PHE A 32 -5.78 -7.49 7.12
N LEU A 33 -6.46 -6.85 8.06
CA LEU A 33 -6.55 -5.39 8.10
C LEU A 33 -5.32 -4.84 8.82
N SER A 34 -4.51 -4.06 8.12
CA SER A 34 -3.39 -3.36 8.74
C SER A 34 -3.90 -2.15 9.54
N PRO A 35 -3.36 -1.89 10.73
CA PRO A 35 -3.48 -0.58 11.33
C PRO A 35 -2.81 0.49 10.46
N CYS A 36 -3.22 1.75 10.62
CA CYS A 36 -2.64 2.88 9.92
C CYS A 36 -1.21 3.17 10.39
N GLY A 37 -0.35 3.51 9.45
CA GLY A 37 1.02 3.95 9.68
C GLY A 37 2.09 2.86 9.52
N ALA A 38 3.22 3.25 8.96
CA ALA A 38 4.33 2.37 8.63
C ALA A 38 4.81 1.49 9.81
N PRO A 39 4.97 2.01 11.05
CA PRO A 39 5.41 1.18 12.17
C PRO A 39 4.47 0.02 12.49
N ALA A 40 3.16 0.27 12.43
CA ALA A 40 2.17 -0.76 12.72
C ALA A 40 2.04 -1.78 11.57
N ALA A 41 1.99 -1.29 10.34
CA ALA A 41 1.89 -2.15 9.15
C ALA A 41 3.14 -3.04 8.99
N GLY A 42 4.33 -2.46 9.14
CA GLY A 42 5.59 -3.21 9.08
C GLY A 42 5.74 -4.24 10.20
N GLY A 43 5.33 -3.89 11.44
CA GLY A 43 5.27 -4.84 12.55
C GLY A 43 4.33 -6.02 12.25
N PHE A 44 3.16 -5.75 11.68
CA PHE A 44 2.23 -6.82 11.29
C PHE A 44 2.76 -7.70 10.17
N MET A 45 3.56 -7.18 9.23
CA MET A 45 4.25 -8.02 8.25
C MET A 45 5.18 -9.03 8.93
N GLU A 46 5.94 -8.59 9.94
CA GLU A 46 6.84 -9.45 10.73
C GLU A 46 6.04 -10.54 11.48
N ASP A 47 4.98 -10.16 12.18
CA ASP A 47 4.12 -11.09 12.92
C ASP A 47 3.45 -12.12 12.00
N VAL A 48 2.90 -11.67 10.86
CA VAL A 48 2.27 -12.55 9.87
C VAL A 48 3.29 -13.51 9.26
N ASN A 49 4.50 -13.06 8.94
CA ASN A 49 5.55 -13.95 8.45
C ASN A 49 5.94 -14.98 9.52
N ALA A 50 6.12 -14.58 10.79
CA ALA A 50 6.49 -15.49 11.88
C ALA A 50 5.49 -16.64 12.06
N VAL A 51 4.20 -16.39 11.82
CA VAL A 51 3.14 -17.39 11.96
C VAL A 51 2.92 -18.22 10.69
N THR A 52 3.05 -17.59 9.52
CA THR A 52 2.61 -18.18 8.24
C THR A 52 3.74 -18.53 7.28
N GLY A 53 4.92 -17.95 7.47
CA GLY A 53 6.05 -18.06 6.55
C GLY A 53 5.83 -17.34 5.20
N VAL A 54 4.87 -16.41 5.11
CA VAL A 54 4.59 -15.67 3.86
C VAL A 54 5.69 -14.67 3.56
N GLU A 55 6.10 -14.57 2.31
CA GLU A 55 7.16 -13.66 1.85
C GLU A 55 6.67 -12.71 0.74
N ASN A 56 5.45 -12.90 0.23
CA ASN A 56 4.84 -12.03 -0.78
C ASN A 56 3.68 -11.28 -0.16
N TYR A 57 3.74 -9.96 -0.17
CA TYR A 57 2.74 -9.06 0.39
C TYR A 57 2.15 -8.16 -0.69
N ILE A 58 0.83 -8.06 -0.73
CA ILE A 58 0.12 -7.11 -1.59
C ILE A 58 -0.47 -6.05 -0.66
N LEU A 59 0.03 -4.82 -0.76
CA LEU A 59 -0.48 -3.69 0.00
C LEU A 59 -1.40 -2.88 -0.90
N PHE A 60 -2.64 -2.69 -0.47
CA PHE A 60 -3.60 -1.86 -1.20
C PHE A 60 -4.41 -1.00 -0.24
N GLY A 61 -4.64 0.23 -0.64
CA GLY A 61 -5.33 1.20 0.21
C GLY A 61 -5.84 2.39 -0.58
N SER A 62 -6.32 3.39 0.15
CA SER A 62 -6.56 4.72 -0.38
C SER A 62 -5.37 5.63 -0.08
N CYS A 63 -5.24 6.70 -0.85
CA CYS A 63 -4.22 7.72 -0.68
C CYS A 63 -4.79 9.11 -0.97
N GLY A 64 -4.13 10.14 -0.49
CA GLY A 64 -4.34 11.50 -0.95
C GLY A 64 -3.73 11.69 -2.35
N SER A 65 -4.47 12.33 -3.25
CA SER A 65 -3.97 12.68 -4.58
C SER A 65 -3.22 14.01 -4.55
N LEU A 66 -1.98 14.00 -5.00
CA LEU A 66 -1.17 15.20 -5.26
C LEU A 66 -1.27 15.69 -6.71
N ASP A 67 -1.88 14.89 -7.60
CA ASP A 67 -2.09 15.19 -9.03
C ASP A 67 -3.40 14.55 -9.48
N SER A 68 -4.50 15.27 -9.26
CA SER A 68 -5.85 14.75 -9.52
C SER A 68 -6.14 14.49 -11.00
N GLU A 69 -5.49 15.20 -11.91
CA GLU A 69 -5.63 14.97 -13.36
C GLU A 69 -5.06 13.61 -13.76
N LYS A 70 -3.91 13.23 -13.17
CA LYS A 70 -3.29 11.93 -13.42
C LYS A 70 -4.00 10.78 -12.74
N THR A 71 -4.49 10.97 -11.51
CA THR A 71 -4.96 9.86 -10.65
C THR A 71 -6.45 9.58 -10.76
N LYS A 72 -7.27 10.54 -11.22
CA LYS A 72 -8.72 10.42 -11.30
C LYS A 72 -9.17 9.18 -12.09
N GLY A 73 -9.92 8.30 -11.43
CA GLY A 73 -10.48 7.10 -12.03
C GLY A 73 -9.46 6.00 -12.36
N LYS A 74 -8.25 6.12 -11.84
CA LYS A 74 -7.15 5.17 -12.06
C LYS A 74 -6.63 4.62 -10.74
N TYR A 75 -6.08 3.40 -10.78
CA TYR A 75 -5.22 2.91 -9.72
C TYR A 75 -3.81 3.49 -9.87
N ILE A 76 -3.12 3.67 -8.76
CA ILE A 76 -1.74 4.14 -8.73
C ILE A 76 -0.86 2.94 -8.44
N VAL A 77 0.01 2.61 -9.38
CA VAL A 77 1.08 1.63 -9.22
C VAL A 77 2.31 2.38 -8.74
N VAL A 78 2.75 2.07 -7.54
CA VAL A 78 3.85 2.81 -6.91
C VAL A 78 5.18 2.19 -7.31
N ASP A 79 6.04 2.98 -7.96
CA ASP A 79 7.39 2.59 -8.37
C ASP A 79 8.48 3.05 -7.40
N GLU A 80 8.21 4.11 -6.64
CA GLU A 80 9.14 4.68 -5.66
C GLU A 80 8.35 5.39 -4.55
N ALA A 81 8.86 5.39 -3.31
CA ALA A 81 8.24 6.07 -2.17
C ALA A 81 9.22 7.01 -1.48
N TYR A 82 8.79 8.27 -1.21
CA TYR A 82 9.50 9.20 -0.36
C TYR A 82 9.35 8.81 1.10
N ARG A 83 10.45 8.77 1.83
CA ARG A 83 10.56 8.25 3.19
C ARG A 83 10.44 9.39 4.22
N ASP A 84 9.21 9.80 4.53
CA ASP A 84 8.89 10.81 5.56
C ASP A 84 8.21 10.15 6.77
N GLU A 85 8.69 8.96 7.13
CA GLU A 85 8.24 8.12 8.23
C GLU A 85 9.44 7.59 9.02
N GLY A 86 9.22 7.03 10.20
CA GLY A 86 10.30 6.62 11.09
C GLY A 86 10.83 5.20 10.88
N LEU A 87 9.98 4.26 10.44
CA LEU A 87 10.27 2.83 10.44
C LEU A 87 11.41 2.45 9.50
N SER A 88 11.39 2.94 8.27
CA SER A 88 12.31 2.52 7.21
C SER A 88 13.79 2.74 7.57
N TYR A 89 14.09 3.76 8.37
CA TYR A 89 15.45 4.09 8.81
C TYR A 89 16.06 3.07 9.79
N HIS A 90 15.23 2.20 10.39
CA HIS A 90 15.67 1.09 11.23
C HIS A 90 15.98 -0.18 10.42
N TYR A 91 15.49 -0.28 9.19
CA TYR A 91 15.63 -1.47 8.35
C TYR A 91 16.69 -1.34 7.27
N ILE A 92 16.82 -0.16 6.66
CA ILE A 92 17.76 0.11 5.56
C ILE A 92 18.49 1.45 5.78
N PRO A 93 19.66 1.65 5.14
CA PRO A 93 20.40 2.91 5.22
C PRO A 93 19.54 4.13 4.84
N PRO A 94 19.86 5.33 5.38
CA PRO A 94 19.10 6.53 5.07
C PRO A 94 19.22 6.93 3.60
N SER A 95 18.08 7.26 3.01
CA SER A 95 17.94 7.88 1.69
C SER A 95 16.58 8.60 1.67
N ASP A 96 16.41 9.54 0.77
CA ASP A 96 15.13 10.26 0.64
C ASP A 96 14.04 9.35 0.05
N TYR A 97 14.42 8.45 -0.83
CA TYR A 97 13.50 7.57 -1.56
C TYR A 97 13.89 6.09 -1.40
N ILE A 98 12.88 5.22 -1.53
CA ILE A 98 13.04 3.78 -1.66
C ILE A 98 12.32 3.30 -2.91
N SER A 99 13.00 2.51 -3.75
CA SER A 99 12.40 1.90 -4.93
C SER A 99 11.50 0.72 -4.57
N VAL A 100 10.45 0.50 -5.34
CA VAL A 100 9.55 -0.66 -5.25
C VAL A 100 9.78 -1.57 -6.45
N PRO A 101 10.71 -2.54 -6.41
CA PRO A 101 11.14 -3.30 -7.59
C PRO A 101 10.03 -4.11 -8.26
N THR A 102 8.98 -4.43 -7.52
CA THR A 102 7.85 -5.25 -7.97
C THR A 102 6.79 -4.49 -8.76
N TRP A 103 6.91 -3.17 -8.89
CA TRP A 103 5.90 -2.32 -9.53
C TRP A 103 5.50 -2.78 -10.94
N SER A 104 6.47 -3.30 -11.70
CA SER A 104 6.20 -3.77 -13.06
C SER A 104 5.23 -4.95 -13.12
N VAL A 105 5.24 -5.84 -12.12
CA VAL A 105 4.31 -6.97 -12.03
C VAL A 105 2.88 -6.48 -11.88
N THR A 106 2.64 -5.50 -11.00
CA THR A 106 1.32 -4.89 -10.80
C THR A 106 0.87 -4.12 -12.03
N ARG A 107 1.77 -3.35 -12.67
CA ARG A 107 1.51 -2.65 -13.93
C ARG A 107 1.09 -3.63 -15.02
N ASP A 108 1.86 -4.68 -15.27
CA ASP A 108 1.62 -5.64 -16.34
C ASP A 108 0.29 -6.39 -16.12
N PHE A 109 -0.06 -6.68 -14.86
CA PHE A 109 -1.36 -7.22 -14.51
C PHE A 109 -2.50 -6.25 -14.87
N PHE A 110 -2.37 -4.96 -14.54
CA PHE A 110 -3.39 -3.95 -14.84
C PHE A 110 -3.52 -3.71 -16.34
N GLU A 111 -2.41 -3.64 -17.05
CA GLU A 111 -2.40 -3.48 -18.52
C GLU A 111 -3.06 -4.65 -19.23
N LYS A 112 -2.68 -5.88 -18.89
CA LYS A 112 -3.25 -7.11 -19.44
C LYS A 112 -4.76 -7.22 -19.24
N ASN A 113 -5.26 -6.71 -18.12
CA ASN A 113 -6.69 -6.79 -17.77
C ASN A 113 -7.47 -5.50 -18.10
N SER A 114 -6.87 -4.56 -18.84
CA SER A 114 -7.46 -3.27 -19.22
C SER A 114 -8.00 -2.48 -18.02
N ILE A 115 -7.28 -2.55 -16.88
CA ILE A 115 -7.60 -1.80 -15.67
C ILE A 115 -6.91 -0.44 -15.76
N PRO A 116 -7.63 0.69 -15.66
CA PRO A 116 -7.03 2.00 -15.72
C PRO A 116 -6.03 2.21 -14.57
N TYR A 117 -4.80 2.59 -14.89
CA TYR A 117 -3.75 2.85 -13.93
C TYR A 117 -2.84 4.01 -14.35
N VAL A 118 -2.05 4.48 -13.41
CA VAL A 118 -0.90 5.38 -13.60
C VAL A 118 0.26 4.88 -12.75
N VAL A 119 1.48 4.98 -13.27
CA VAL A 119 2.69 4.70 -12.48
C VAL A 119 3.23 6.01 -11.94
N GLY A 120 3.67 6.01 -10.69
CA GLY A 120 4.31 7.18 -10.10
C GLY A 120 4.71 6.99 -8.64
N LYS A 121 5.42 8.01 -8.15
CA LYS A 121 5.94 8.02 -6.78
C LYS A 121 4.84 8.35 -5.78
N THR A 122 4.97 7.80 -4.58
CA THR A 122 4.17 8.20 -3.41
C THR A 122 5.04 8.93 -2.38
N TRP A 123 4.41 9.71 -1.54
CA TRP A 123 4.99 10.27 -0.33
C TRP A 123 4.43 9.50 0.86
N THR A 124 5.25 8.72 1.57
CA THR A 124 4.86 8.05 2.81
C THR A 124 5.17 8.97 3.98
N THR A 125 4.14 9.35 4.76
CA THR A 125 4.30 10.23 5.93
C THR A 125 3.65 9.66 7.19
N ASP A 126 4.26 9.87 8.36
CA ASP A 126 3.67 9.55 9.67
C ASP A 126 2.71 10.64 10.17
N ALA A 127 2.61 11.78 9.48
CA ALA A 127 1.99 12.99 10.02
C ALA A 127 1.06 13.68 9.01
N PHE A 128 -0.06 13.04 8.67
CA PHE A 128 -1.00 13.54 7.66
C PHE A 128 -1.54 14.95 7.95
N TYR A 129 -1.68 15.36 9.21
CA TYR A 129 -2.01 16.75 9.55
C TYR A 129 -0.85 17.75 9.34
N ARG A 130 0.31 17.28 8.91
CA ARG A 130 1.49 18.08 8.57
C ARG A 130 1.81 18.09 7.07
N GLU A 131 0.91 17.64 6.23
CA GLU A 131 0.95 17.75 4.77
C GLU A 131 0.77 19.21 4.35
N THR A 132 1.79 20.03 4.65
CA THR A 132 1.76 21.46 4.39
C THR A 132 1.85 21.74 2.89
N ARG A 133 1.32 22.88 2.44
CA ARG A 133 1.38 23.31 1.03
C ARG A 133 2.80 23.27 0.47
N SER A 134 3.79 23.73 1.25
CA SER A 134 5.20 23.72 0.80
C SER A 134 5.75 22.29 0.66
N SER A 135 5.42 21.39 1.60
CA SER A 135 5.82 19.98 1.52
C SER A 135 5.17 19.29 0.32
N MET A 136 3.87 19.48 0.12
CA MET A 136 3.16 18.94 -1.04
C MET A 136 3.76 19.42 -2.35
N ASN A 137 4.01 20.74 -2.50
CA ASN A 137 4.61 21.29 -3.72
C ASN A 137 5.98 20.67 -3.98
N LYS A 138 6.82 20.57 -2.96
CA LYS A 138 8.13 19.92 -3.07
C LYS A 138 8.01 18.46 -3.54
N ARG A 139 7.10 17.68 -2.94
CA ARG A 139 6.89 16.28 -3.36
C ARG A 139 6.37 16.17 -4.80
N LYS A 140 5.47 17.10 -5.20
CA LYS A 140 4.99 17.16 -6.60
C LYS A 140 6.13 17.46 -7.57
N GLU A 141 6.99 18.43 -7.27
CA GLU A 141 8.17 18.76 -8.08
C GLU A 141 9.14 17.58 -8.21
N GLU A 142 9.24 16.74 -7.19
CA GLU A 142 10.02 15.51 -7.20
C GLU A 142 9.33 14.33 -7.89
N GLY A 143 8.08 14.51 -8.36
CA GLY A 143 7.32 13.53 -9.12
C GLY A 143 6.36 12.67 -8.30
N CYS A 144 6.12 12.98 -7.01
CA CYS A 144 5.07 12.30 -6.25
C CYS A 144 3.69 12.70 -6.75
N ILE A 145 2.83 11.70 -6.97
CA ILE A 145 1.43 11.87 -7.39
C ILE A 145 0.43 11.46 -6.31
N ALA A 146 0.92 10.84 -5.24
CA ALA A 146 0.13 10.36 -4.11
C ALA A 146 0.83 10.61 -2.78
N VAL A 147 0.06 10.61 -1.69
CA VAL A 147 0.53 10.57 -0.30
C VAL A 147 -0.24 9.51 0.48
N GLU A 148 0.47 8.72 1.27
CA GLU A 148 -0.07 7.66 2.12
C GLU A 148 0.83 7.46 3.35
N MET A 149 0.64 6.40 4.15
CA MET A 149 1.30 6.29 5.44
C MET A 149 2.11 5.00 5.65
N GLU A 150 2.25 4.09 4.64
CA GLU A 150 2.77 2.73 4.88
C GLU A 150 3.87 2.27 3.93
N ILE A 151 3.82 2.64 2.65
CA ILE A 151 4.57 1.94 1.58
C ILE A 151 6.08 2.00 1.80
N ALA A 152 6.66 3.16 2.14
CA ALA A 152 8.11 3.25 2.33
C ALA A 152 8.60 2.34 3.46
N GLY A 153 7.91 2.34 4.61
CA GLY A 153 8.26 1.49 5.74
C GLY A 153 8.08 0.01 5.44
N CYS A 154 6.94 -0.38 4.86
CA CYS A 154 6.67 -1.77 4.49
C CYS A 154 7.66 -2.28 3.42
N GLN A 155 8.04 -1.43 2.45
CA GLN A 155 9.06 -1.78 1.46
C GLN A 155 10.45 -1.96 2.09
N ALA A 156 10.81 -1.14 3.07
CA ALA A 156 12.07 -1.29 3.79
C ALA A 156 12.13 -2.59 4.61
N VAL A 157 11.03 -2.97 5.25
CA VAL A 157 10.89 -4.27 5.92
C VAL A 157 11.06 -5.40 4.90
N ALA A 158 10.34 -5.34 3.79
CA ALA A 158 10.41 -6.35 2.73
C ALA A 158 11.83 -6.49 2.18
N GLU A 159 12.50 -5.38 1.84
CA GLU A 159 13.89 -5.39 1.35
C GLU A 159 14.85 -6.02 2.36
N ARG A 160 14.77 -5.63 3.63
CA ARG A 160 15.64 -6.16 4.69
C ARG A 160 15.47 -7.65 4.94
N ARG A 161 14.22 -8.16 4.77
CA ARG A 161 13.86 -9.57 5.00
C ARG A 161 14.01 -10.44 3.74
N GLY A 162 14.23 -9.86 2.57
CA GLY A 162 14.24 -10.56 1.30
C GLY A 162 12.83 -10.92 0.80
N TRP A 163 11.79 -10.25 1.32
CA TRP A 163 10.40 -10.39 0.91
C TRP A 163 10.07 -9.48 -0.26
N LYS A 164 8.88 -9.66 -0.83
CA LYS A 164 8.38 -8.87 -1.95
C LYS A 164 7.09 -8.15 -1.58
N LEU A 165 7.05 -6.84 -1.81
CA LEU A 165 5.87 -6.00 -1.62
C LEU A 165 5.33 -5.56 -2.98
N TYR A 166 4.03 -5.72 -3.22
CA TYR A 166 3.32 -5.34 -4.44
C TYR A 166 2.25 -4.29 -4.10
N PRO A 167 2.62 -3.00 -4.02
CA PRO A 167 1.67 -1.97 -3.64
C PRO A 167 0.88 -1.44 -4.81
N PHE A 168 -0.40 -1.11 -4.57
CA PHE A 168 -1.21 -0.26 -5.42
C PHE A 168 -2.24 0.52 -4.60
N LEU A 169 -2.58 1.72 -5.07
CA LEU A 169 -3.43 2.64 -4.36
C LEU A 169 -4.62 3.07 -5.21
N GLU A 170 -5.65 3.59 -4.56
CA GLU A 170 -6.77 4.30 -5.17
C GLU A 170 -6.87 5.69 -4.55
N SER A 171 -7.02 6.73 -5.38
CA SER A 171 -7.19 8.09 -4.88
C SER A 171 -8.46 8.19 -4.02
N GLY A 172 -8.31 8.64 -2.80
CA GLY A 172 -9.37 8.92 -1.84
C GLY A 172 -9.73 10.39 -1.83
N ASP A 173 -8.88 11.21 -1.26
CA ASP A 173 -9.03 12.65 -1.19
C ASP A 173 -8.08 13.37 -2.17
N ILE A 174 -8.33 14.67 -2.38
CA ILE A 174 -7.63 15.50 -3.35
C ILE A 174 -6.97 16.66 -2.62
N LEU A 175 -5.66 16.78 -2.79
CA LEU A 175 -4.80 17.72 -2.08
C LEU A 175 -4.17 18.78 -2.99
N ASP A 176 -4.32 18.68 -4.31
CA ASP A 176 -3.72 19.59 -5.29
C ASP A 176 -4.53 20.86 -5.55
N GLY A 177 -5.70 20.99 -4.94
CA GLY A 177 -6.54 22.21 -4.98
C GLY A 177 -6.11 23.27 -3.98
N ASP A 178 -6.80 24.43 -3.98
CA ASP A 178 -6.60 25.50 -3.00
C ASP A 178 -7.08 25.10 -1.60
N GLU A 179 -8.09 24.25 -1.55
CA GLU A 179 -8.64 23.68 -0.31
C GLU A 179 -8.61 22.14 -0.38
N TRP A 180 -8.58 21.50 0.79
CA TRP A 180 -8.73 20.06 0.90
C TRP A 180 -10.10 19.61 0.39
N ASN A 181 -10.12 18.61 -0.45
CA ASN A 181 -11.34 18.03 -0.97
C ASN A 181 -11.39 16.54 -0.61
N ILE A 182 -12.44 16.15 0.14
CA ILE A 182 -12.66 14.78 0.61
C ILE A 182 -12.71 13.75 -0.53
N GLY A 183 -13.02 14.23 -1.76
CA GLY A 183 -13.08 13.34 -2.94
C GLY A 183 -13.94 12.10 -2.71
N GLU A 184 -13.36 10.95 -3.02
CA GLU A 184 -13.97 9.63 -2.88
C GLU A 184 -13.54 8.90 -1.59
N LEU A 185 -12.89 9.57 -0.62
CA LEU A 185 -12.25 8.94 0.53
C LEU A 185 -13.17 7.95 1.26
N GLY A 186 -14.39 8.36 1.57
CA GLY A 186 -15.38 7.48 2.22
C GLY A 186 -15.77 6.27 1.37
N GLY A 187 -15.90 6.45 0.06
CA GLY A 187 -16.21 5.38 -0.89
C GLY A 187 -15.02 4.50 -1.19
N ALA A 188 -13.84 5.07 -1.39
CA ALA A 188 -12.61 4.36 -1.72
C ALA A 188 -12.21 3.35 -0.63
N ASN A 189 -12.33 3.72 0.63
CA ASN A 189 -11.99 2.85 1.77
C ASN A 189 -12.87 1.61 1.90
N HIS A 190 -14.10 1.65 1.38
CA HIS A 190 -15.08 0.57 1.51
C HIS A 190 -15.31 -0.21 0.22
N ARG A 191 -14.57 0.09 -0.86
CA ARG A 191 -14.72 -0.62 -2.14
C ARG A 191 -14.01 -1.97 -2.09
N ASN A 192 -14.79 -3.05 -2.13
CA ASN A 192 -14.27 -4.41 -2.23
C ASN A 192 -13.47 -4.69 -3.53
N ARG A 193 -13.55 -3.79 -4.51
CA ARG A 193 -12.86 -3.94 -5.80
C ARG A 193 -11.35 -4.10 -5.63
N LYS A 194 -10.72 -3.32 -4.74
CA LYS A 194 -9.28 -3.44 -4.45
C LYS A 194 -8.92 -4.82 -3.92
N LEU A 195 -9.75 -5.39 -3.05
CA LEU A 195 -9.56 -6.75 -2.54
C LEU A 195 -9.63 -7.79 -3.67
N PHE A 196 -10.59 -7.68 -4.58
CA PHE A 196 -10.67 -8.60 -5.72
C PHE A 196 -9.44 -8.49 -6.62
N LEU A 197 -8.95 -7.28 -6.89
CA LEU A 197 -7.74 -7.07 -7.67
C LEU A 197 -6.51 -7.67 -6.96
N ALA A 198 -6.38 -7.47 -5.65
CA ALA A 198 -5.29 -8.06 -4.87
C ALA A 198 -5.32 -9.60 -4.92
N ILE A 199 -6.49 -10.22 -4.86
CA ILE A 199 -6.64 -11.67 -5.00
C ILE A 199 -6.21 -12.13 -6.40
N GLU A 200 -6.61 -11.43 -7.46
CA GLU A 200 -6.21 -11.78 -8.82
C GLU A 200 -4.69 -11.60 -9.03
N ILE A 201 -4.08 -10.56 -8.46
CA ILE A 201 -2.61 -10.41 -8.44
C ILE A 201 -1.98 -11.58 -7.68
N ALA A 202 -2.50 -11.95 -6.50
CA ALA A 202 -1.96 -13.07 -5.72
C ALA A 202 -1.94 -14.40 -6.50
N LYS A 203 -2.90 -14.62 -7.40
CA LYS A 203 -2.96 -15.84 -8.23
C LYS A 203 -1.81 -15.95 -9.22
N ILE A 204 -1.26 -14.84 -9.69
CA ILE A 204 -0.18 -14.84 -10.69
C ILE A 204 1.22 -14.78 -10.06
N LEU A 205 1.34 -14.45 -8.77
CA LEU A 205 2.64 -14.44 -8.10
C LEU A 205 3.17 -15.87 -7.94
N GLU A 206 4.47 -16.04 -8.14
CA GLU A 206 5.15 -17.31 -7.83
C GLU A 206 5.28 -17.48 -6.31
N CYS A 207 5.11 -18.73 -5.85
CA CYS A 207 5.28 -19.09 -4.45
C CYS A 207 6.75 -19.28 -4.12
#